data_95e2e11f93483f8db677cd8867bd1db6
#
_entry.id   95e2e11f93483f8db677cd8867bd1db6
#
_cell.length_a   1.000
_cell.length_b   1.000
_cell.length_c   1.000
_cell.angle_alpha   90.00
_cell.angle_beta   90.00
_cell.angle_gamma   90.00
#
_symmetry.space_group_name_H-M   'P 1'
#
loop_
_entity.id
_entity.type
_entity.pdbx_description
1 polymer ?
#
loop_
_entity_poly.entity_id
_entity_poly.type
_entity_poly.pdbx_seq_one_letter_code
_entity_poly.pdbx_strand_id
1 'polypeptide(L)'
;MIVKKFTAATTREALLQVRQALGPEALILSNRIQDGQVEIMAVAENDMAALTANPTSVAPSTPANHAMPMSLRHDIPGLQVLPGNPHSTPSANPKTTTATSPDSATATPAAAPPESVPFTSAAPASEESASTKVVANLALEVQSIRSLIECQLVSLAWGQVKNADPQKFDVLRTLLGVGFSPRLARELSNALPKALKQEQALAWMTRALAHNLQCAGSRDEPIAHGGVYALVGPTGVGKTTTIAKLAARCVLKHGAPSLALITTDSYRIGAHEQLKIYGKILNVPVYAVKNEAELNRTLIDLSNKHLVLIDSAGMSQRDHRIREQLALLSGNPVVQRLLLLSATAQSGTLDDVVRAYQAHGFAGTILTKIDEALNLAPVLDVVVRHKLSIHYVTNGQRVPEDLHLAQAHYLVDRAMKCTPQAPHQMHDDEYPILISAREDDARAFLDATQASA
;
A
#
# COMPACT_ATOMS: atom_id res chain seq x y z
N MET A 1 -1.34 35.01 -19.02
CA MET A 1 -2.13 33.81 -18.66
C MET A 1 -3.55 34.26 -18.34
N ILE A 2 -4.52 33.95 -19.19
CA ILE A 2 -5.92 34.32 -18.97
C ILE A 2 -6.66 33.05 -18.57
N VAL A 3 -6.90 32.89 -17.26
CA VAL A 3 -7.78 31.85 -16.74
C VAL A 3 -9.21 32.28 -17.00
N LYS A 4 -9.98 31.49 -17.73
CA LYS A 4 -11.41 31.75 -17.95
C LYS A 4 -12.25 30.81 -17.09
N LYS A 5 -13.33 31.38 -16.53
CA LYS A 5 -14.32 30.71 -15.70
C LYS A 5 -15.57 30.46 -16.54
N PHE A 6 -16.08 29.21 -16.50
CA PHE A 6 -17.30 28.78 -17.20
C PHE A 6 -18.26 28.20 -16.18
N THR A 7 -19.53 28.59 -16.26
CA THR A 7 -20.59 28.09 -15.38
C THR A 7 -21.75 27.56 -16.20
N ALA A 8 -22.25 26.37 -15.85
CA ALA A 8 -23.40 25.74 -16.51
C ALA A 8 -24.20 24.87 -15.53
N ALA A 9 -25.42 24.51 -15.90
CA ALA A 9 -26.27 23.64 -15.11
C ALA A 9 -25.74 22.20 -15.01
N THR A 10 -24.98 21.75 -16.04
CA THR A 10 -24.39 20.40 -16.07
C THR A 10 -22.92 20.45 -16.47
N THR A 11 -22.14 19.47 -15.97
CA THR A 11 -20.71 19.31 -16.31
C THR A 11 -20.50 19.20 -17.83
N ARG A 12 -21.43 18.55 -18.52
CA ARG A 12 -21.37 18.37 -19.97
C ARG A 12 -21.47 19.69 -20.73
N GLU A 13 -22.38 20.55 -20.33
CA GLU A 13 -22.54 21.90 -20.89
C GLU A 13 -21.35 22.80 -20.58
N ALA A 14 -20.84 22.78 -19.36
CA ALA A 14 -19.67 23.54 -18.98
C ALA A 14 -18.44 23.13 -19.82
N LEU A 15 -18.21 21.83 -20.01
CA LEU A 15 -17.12 21.31 -20.86
C LEU A 15 -17.30 21.68 -22.33
N LEU A 16 -18.52 21.74 -22.84
CA LEU A 16 -18.81 22.14 -24.20
C LEU A 16 -18.51 23.63 -24.42
N GLN A 17 -18.83 24.49 -23.44
CA GLN A 17 -18.47 25.90 -23.44
C GLN A 17 -16.93 26.10 -23.40
N VAL A 18 -16.21 25.34 -22.58
CA VAL A 18 -14.75 25.36 -22.54
C VAL A 18 -14.13 25.03 -23.88
N ARG A 19 -14.61 23.94 -24.54
CA ARG A 19 -14.12 23.54 -25.86
C ARG A 19 -14.43 24.56 -26.97
N GLN A 20 -15.58 25.19 -26.90
CA GLN A 20 -15.94 26.23 -27.85
C GLN A 20 -15.13 27.51 -27.69
N ALA A 21 -14.80 27.88 -26.44
CA ALA A 21 -14.13 29.15 -26.14
C ALA A 21 -12.60 29.08 -26.11
N LEU A 22 -12.01 27.91 -25.84
CA LEU A 22 -10.58 27.72 -25.63
C LEU A 22 -9.98 26.63 -26.54
N GLY A 23 -10.80 25.93 -27.32
CA GLY A 23 -10.37 24.84 -28.20
C GLY A 23 -10.41 23.45 -27.55
N PRO A 24 -10.20 22.36 -28.36
CA PRO A 24 -10.32 20.98 -27.88
C PRO A 24 -9.22 20.58 -26.89
N GLU A 25 -8.08 21.26 -26.90
CA GLU A 25 -6.91 20.99 -26.07
C GLU A 25 -6.80 21.91 -24.83
N ALA A 26 -7.93 22.53 -24.42
CA ALA A 26 -7.97 23.41 -23.26
C ALA A 26 -7.73 22.62 -21.96
N LEU A 27 -6.84 23.10 -21.11
CA LEU A 27 -6.49 22.51 -19.82
C LEU A 27 -7.47 22.96 -18.72
N ILE A 28 -8.10 21.98 -18.06
CA ILE A 28 -9.02 22.24 -16.94
C ILE A 28 -8.21 22.34 -15.66
N LEU A 29 -8.26 23.48 -14.98
CA LEU A 29 -7.55 23.73 -13.73
C LEU A 29 -8.38 23.37 -12.49
N SER A 30 -9.70 23.53 -12.56
CA SER A 30 -10.60 23.28 -11.44
C SER A 30 -11.99 22.96 -11.92
N ASN A 31 -12.66 22.02 -11.24
CA ASN A 31 -14.08 21.71 -11.42
C ASN A 31 -14.74 21.69 -10.03
N ARG A 32 -15.70 22.58 -9.80
CA ARG A 32 -16.44 22.71 -8.53
C ARG A 32 -17.91 22.86 -8.78
N ILE A 33 -18.72 22.37 -7.85
CA ILE A 33 -20.16 22.62 -7.85
C ILE A 33 -20.44 23.68 -6.77
N GLN A 34 -20.96 24.83 -7.19
CA GLN A 34 -21.34 25.92 -6.30
C GLN A 34 -22.76 26.35 -6.62
N ASP A 35 -23.63 26.45 -5.62
CA ASP A 35 -25.04 26.86 -5.75
C ASP A 35 -25.86 26.06 -6.79
N GLY A 36 -25.59 24.76 -6.92
CA GLY A 36 -26.28 23.89 -7.89
C GLY A 36 -25.82 24.04 -9.35
N GLN A 37 -24.81 24.85 -9.60
CA GLN A 37 -24.17 25.00 -10.92
C GLN A 37 -22.75 24.46 -10.92
N VAL A 38 -22.32 23.91 -12.06
CA VAL A 38 -20.95 23.44 -12.25
C VAL A 38 -20.10 24.59 -12.75
N GLU A 39 -19.03 24.88 -12.02
CA GLU A 39 -18.04 25.88 -12.33
C GLU A 39 -16.73 25.22 -12.78
N ILE A 40 -16.27 25.52 -14.00
CA ILE A 40 -15.01 25.04 -14.55
C ILE A 40 -14.08 26.22 -14.84
N MET A 41 -12.85 26.13 -14.32
CA MET A 41 -11.78 27.06 -14.66
C MET A 41 -10.86 26.38 -15.66
N ALA A 42 -10.60 27.02 -16.82
CA ALA A 42 -9.77 26.47 -17.88
C ALA A 42 -8.86 27.53 -18.51
N VAL A 43 -7.75 27.06 -19.12
CA VAL A 43 -6.73 27.84 -19.81
C VAL A 43 -6.49 27.26 -21.21
N ALA A 44 -6.24 28.12 -22.21
CA ALA A 44 -5.87 27.69 -23.56
C ALA A 44 -4.43 27.14 -23.57
N GLU A 45 -4.16 26.09 -24.35
CA GLU A 45 -2.84 25.48 -24.51
C GLU A 45 -1.74 26.48 -24.95
N ASN A 46 -2.09 27.38 -25.85
CA ASN A 46 -1.16 28.40 -26.37
C ASN A 46 -0.63 29.35 -25.30
N ASP A 47 -1.36 29.54 -24.17
CA ASP A 47 -0.89 30.37 -23.04
C ASP A 47 0.13 29.64 -22.15
N MET A 48 0.18 28.30 -22.22
CA MET A 48 1.17 27.47 -21.49
C MET A 48 2.53 27.42 -22.20
N ALA A 49 2.56 27.46 -23.52
CA ALA A 49 3.82 27.49 -24.29
C ALA A 49 4.66 28.74 -24.00
N ALA A 50 4.02 29.82 -23.56
CA ALA A 50 4.71 31.06 -23.13
C ALA A 50 5.43 30.92 -21.78
N LEU A 51 5.10 29.93 -20.95
CA LEU A 51 5.74 29.67 -19.66
C LEU A 51 7.04 28.86 -19.77
N THR A 52 7.21 28.12 -20.86
CA THR A 52 8.40 27.28 -21.08
C THR A 52 9.52 28.00 -21.84
N ALA A 53 9.30 29.23 -22.31
CA ALA A 53 10.20 29.93 -23.24
C ALA A 53 11.09 31.02 -22.61
N ASN A 54 11.11 31.23 -21.28
CA ASN A 54 11.99 32.25 -20.69
C ASN A 54 12.67 31.81 -19.37
N PRO A 55 13.94 31.39 -19.40
CA PRO A 55 14.80 31.40 -18.23
C PRO A 55 15.66 32.68 -18.28
N THR A 56 15.21 33.78 -17.71
CA THR A 56 16.09 34.93 -17.46
C THR A 56 16.44 34.99 -15.98
N SER A 57 17.75 34.90 -15.77
CA SER A 57 18.51 35.04 -14.55
C SER A 57 18.04 36.20 -13.66
N VAL A 58 17.88 35.92 -12.36
CA VAL A 58 18.04 36.92 -11.30
C VAL A 58 18.93 36.33 -10.22
N ALA A 59 20.05 37.03 -9.97
CA ALA A 59 21.04 36.71 -8.95
C ALA A 59 20.51 36.91 -7.52
N PRO A 60 21.15 36.28 -6.51
CA PRO A 60 20.66 36.28 -5.14
C PRO A 60 21.01 37.57 -4.40
N SER A 61 20.04 38.17 -3.79
CA SER A 61 20.26 39.21 -2.77
C SER A 61 20.03 38.62 -1.37
N THR A 62 21.03 38.84 -0.52
CA THR A 62 21.21 38.47 0.88
C THR A 62 20.10 39.03 1.81
N PRO A 63 19.77 38.36 2.92
CA PRO A 63 18.66 38.77 3.78
C PRO A 63 19.04 39.83 4.80
N ALA A 64 18.19 40.83 4.96
CA ALA A 64 18.21 41.75 6.08
C ALA A 64 17.19 41.33 7.15
N ASN A 65 17.73 41.24 8.35
CA ASN A 65 16.99 41.08 9.62
C ASN A 65 15.88 42.13 9.79
N HIS A 66 14.70 41.70 10.12
CA HIS A 66 13.79 42.50 10.94
C HIS A 66 12.92 41.63 11.85
N ALA A 67 12.88 42.10 13.08
CA ALA A 67 12.24 41.54 14.25
C ALA A 67 10.72 41.43 14.14
N MET A 68 10.18 40.48 14.89
CA MET A 68 8.75 40.30 15.19
C MET A 68 8.10 41.54 15.81
N PRO A 69 6.77 41.64 15.65
CA PRO A 69 5.95 41.80 16.86
C PRO A 69 4.82 40.74 16.97
N MET A 70 4.58 40.45 18.23
CA MET A 70 3.53 39.62 18.80
C MET A 70 2.13 40.14 18.48
N SER A 71 1.20 39.16 18.58
CA SER A 71 -0.22 39.27 18.87
C SER A 71 -1.17 39.41 17.68
N LEU A 72 -1.95 38.35 17.53
CA LEU A 72 -3.43 38.48 17.46
C LEU A 72 -4.04 37.07 17.61
N ARG A 73 -4.59 36.85 18.80
CA ARG A 73 -5.58 35.80 19.09
C ARG A 73 -6.83 36.12 18.25
N HIS A 74 -7.35 35.14 17.53
CA HIS A 74 -8.73 35.15 17.09
C HIS A 74 -9.38 33.87 17.55
N ASP A 75 -10.28 34.07 18.48
CA ASP A 75 -11.28 33.13 18.98
C ASP A 75 -12.20 32.69 17.82
N ILE A 76 -12.40 31.41 17.67
CA ILE A 76 -13.49 30.83 16.88
C ILE A 76 -14.51 30.28 17.88
N PRO A 77 -15.72 30.84 17.97
CA PRO A 77 -16.75 30.33 18.86
C PRO A 77 -17.62 29.27 18.20
N GLY A 78 -17.94 28.24 18.95
CA GLY A 78 -19.22 27.56 18.86
C GLY A 78 -19.25 26.24 18.07
N LEU A 79 -18.88 25.15 18.71
CA LEU A 79 -19.44 23.84 18.41
C LEU A 79 -20.40 23.47 19.55
N GLN A 80 -21.67 23.72 19.37
CA GLN A 80 -22.71 23.24 20.27
C GLN A 80 -22.98 21.77 20.02
N VAL A 81 -22.78 21.01 21.07
CA VAL A 81 -23.25 19.62 21.21
C VAL A 81 -24.74 19.67 21.45
N LEU A 82 -25.55 19.08 20.59
CA LEU A 82 -26.98 18.84 20.85
C LEU A 82 -27.18 17.39 21.31
N PRO A 83 -28.00 17.17 22.34
CA PRO A 83 -28.25 15.85 22.92
C PRO A 83 -29.23 15.04 22.06
N GLY A 84 -29.04 13.71 22.11
CA GLY A 84 -29.86 12.76 21.39
C GLY A 84 -31.29 12.67 21.93
N ASN A 85 -32.20 12.25 21.07
CA ASN A 85 -33.43 11.58 21.49
C ASN A 85 -33.89 10.56 20.41
N PRO A 86 -34.49 9.47 20.83
CA PRO A 86 -34.71 8.27 20.01
C PRO A 86 -36.14 8.20 19.45
N HIS A 87 -36.35 7.19 18.60
CA HIS A 87 -37.61 6.69 18.06
C HIS A 87 -38.18 7.36 16.80
N SER A 88 -38.11 6.58 15.70
CA SER A 88 -39.31 6.06 15.04
C SER A 88 -38.93 5.31 13.73
N THR A 89 -39.23 4.07 13.71
CA THR A 89 -39.57 3.24 12.53
C THR A 89 -41.07 3.46 12.21
N PRO A 90 -41.62 2.85 11.16
CA PRO A 90 -41.28 2.71 9.75
C PRO A 90 -42.45 3.19 8.85
N SER A 91 -42.30 3.21 7.55
CA SER A 91 -43.41 2.93 6.61
C SER A 91 -43.03 3.27 5.17
N ALA A 92 -43.14 2.30 4.38
CA ALA A 92 -44.09 2.03 3.30
C ALA A 92 -43.68 2.53 1.92
N ASN A 93 -43.56 1.56 1.06
CA ASN A 93 -43.74 1.60 -0.38
C ASN A 93 -45.03 2.34 -0.79
N PRO A 94 -45.07 2.95 -1.95
CA PRO A 94 -46.04 2.50 -2.93
C PRO A 94 -45.55 2.46 -4.39
N LYS A 95 -45.85 1.33 -5.06
CA LYS A 95 -46.75 1.19 -6.22
C LYS A 95 -46.45 2.01 -7.48
N THR A 96 -46.04 1.34 -8.55
CA THR A 96 -46.79 0.93 -9.75
C THR A 96 -47.55 2.00 -10.53
N THR A 97 -47.23 2.21 -11.76
CA THR A 97 -48.12 2.45 -12.94
C THR A 97 -47.28 2.14 -14.21
N THR A 98 -47.58 1.11 -14.94
CA THR A 98 -48.52 0.85 -16.06
C THR A 98 -48.54 1.89 -17.18
N ALA A 99 -48.24 1.42 -18.36
CA ALA A 99 -48.94 1.57 -19.65
C ALA A 99 -47.97 1.22 -20.78
N THR A 100 -48.18 0.57 -21.87
CA THR A 100 -49.37 0.02 -22.56
C THR A 100 -48.81 -0.60 -23.86
N SER A 101 -49.34 -1.71 -24.23
CA SER A 101 -49.18 -2.36 -25.55
C SER A 101 -49.79 -1.51 -26.68
N PRO A 102 -49.74 -1.87 -27.98
CA PRO A 102 -50.46 -3.03 -28.52
C PRO A 102 -49.87 -3.76 -29.75
N ASP A 103 -50.46 -4.85 -30.03
CA ASP A 103 -51.09 -5.46 -31.25
C ASP A 103 -50.23 -6.47 -32.02
N SER A 104 -50.70 -7.49 -32.52
CA SER A 104 -51.89 -8.26 -32.92
C SER A 104 -51.36 -9.55 -33.56
N ALA A 105 -51.90 -10.65 -33.72
CA ALA A 105 -53.20 -11.19 -33.96
C ALA A 105 -53.11 -12.73 -34.18
N THR A 106 -54.16 -13.40 -33.79
CA THR A 106 -54.87 -14.51 -34.44
C THR A 106 -54.25 -15.93 -34.52
N ALA A 107 -54.80 -16.91 -33.88
CA ALA A 107 -55.80 -17.86 -34.28
C ALA A 107 -55.93 -19.07 -33.36
N THR A 108 -57.14 -19.35 -32.94
CA THR A 108 -57.66 -20.59 -32.30
C THR A 108 -58.23 -21.49 -33.42
N PRO A 109 -58.71 -22.77 -33.22
CA PRO A 109 -58.90 -23.59 -32.03
C PRO A 109 -58.57 -25.09 -32.21
N ALA A 110 -58.63 -25.92 -31.16
CA ALA A 110 -59.42 -27.17 -31.04
C ALA A 110 -59.10 -28.01 -29.78
N ALA A 111 -60.19 -28.29 -29.03
CA ALA A 111 -60.62 -29.52 -28.35
C ALA A 111 -59.75 -30.26 -27.35
N ALA A 112 -60.32 -30.36 -26.14
CA ALA A 112 -60.05 -31.25 -25.01
C ALA A 112 -60.32 -32.73 -25.33
N PRO A 113 -60.08 -33.75 -24.47
CA PRO A 113 -60.30 -33.82 -23.03
C PRO A 113 -59.27 -34.69 -22.22
N PRO A 114 -59.63 -35.22 -21.05
CA PRO A 114 -58.97 -34.96 -19.77
C PRO A 114 -58.14 -36.16 -19.28
N GLU A 115 -57.38 -35.98 -18.25
CA GLU A 115 -57.14 -36.92 -17.15
C GLU A 115 -55.73 -36.81 -16.53
N SER A 116 -55.79 -36.93 -15.24
CA SER A 116 -54.83 -37.41 -14.26
C SER A 116 -53.99 -36.32 -13.54
N VAL A 117 -54.41 -36.07 -12.33
CA VAL A 117 -53.65 -35.45 -11.24
C VAL A 117 -52.54 -36.39 -10.79
N PRO A 118 -51.31 -35.98 -10.75
CA PRO A 118 -50.34 -36.57 -9.83
C PRO A 118 -50.25 -35.67 -8.58
N PHE A 119 -50.50 -36.28 -7.45
CA PHE A 119 -50.10 -35.82 -6.14
C PHE A 119 -48.62 -35.43 -6.18
N THR A 120 -48.32 -34.16 -6.20
CA THR A 120 -46.98 -33.70 -5.94
C THR A 120 -46.83 -33.50 -4.44
N SER A 121 -46.17 -34.43 -3.81
CA SER A 121 -45.62 -34.33 -2.48
C SER A 121 -44.82 -33.05 -2.39
N ALA A 122 -45.32 -32.06 -1.67
CA ALA A 122 -44.56 -30.86 -1.28
C ALA A 122 -43.48 -31.33 -0.29
N ALA A 123 -42.25 -31.46 -0.78
CA ALA A 123 -41.10 -31.62 0.08
C ALA A 123 -40.86 -30.31 0.89
N PRO A 124 -40.50 -30.41 2.16
CA PRO A 124 -40.33 -29.25 3.03
C PRO A 124 -38.99 -28.55 2.72
N ALA A 125 -38.98 -27.69 1.72
CA ALA A 125 -37.81 -26.88 1.39
C ALA A 125 -37.60 -25.62 2.30
N SER A 126 -38.49 -25.42 3.29
CA SER A 126 -38.46 -24.26 4.16
C SER A 126 -37.78 -24.48 5.52
N GLU A 127 -37.63 -25.71 5.99
CA GLU A 127 -37.05 -26.00 7.30
C GLU A 127 -35.49 -26.08 7.27
N GLU A 128 -34.90 -26.57 6.19
CA GLU A 128 -33.43 -26.63 6.04
C GLU A 128 -32.81 -25.23 5.96
N SER A 129 -33.47 -24.26 5.32
CA SER A 129 -32.96 -22.90 5.24
C SER A 129 -33.07 -22.11 6.55
N ALA A 130 -34.06 -22.42 7.38
CA ALA A 130 -34.25 -21.83 8.71
C ALA A 130 -33.22 -22.38 9.71
N SER A 131 -33.00 -23.70 9.71
CA SER A 131 -32.00 -24.35 10.58
C SER A 131 -30.56 -23.92 10.24
N THR A 132 -30.23 -23.77 8.95
CA THR A 132 -28.91 -23.27 8.50
C THR A 132 -28.66 -21.83 8.96
N LYS A 133 -29.66 -20.95 8.92
CA LYS A 133 -29.55 -19.58 9.43
C LYS A 133 -29.39 -19.52 10.94
N VAL A 134 -30.11 -20.39 11.69
CA VAL A 134 -29.97 -20.48 13.15
C VAL A 134 -28.58 -20.96 13.53
N VAL A 135 -28.06 -21.99 12.86
CA VAL A 135 -26.69 -22.49 13.09
C VAL A 135 -25.64 -21.41 12.75
N ALA A 136 -25.83 -20.68 11.65
CA ALA A 136 -24.91 -19.57 11.28
C ALA A 136 -24.95 -18.44 12.33
N ASN A 137 -26.13 -18.06 12.82
CA ASN A 137 -26.25 -17.05 13.87
C ASN A 137 -25.63 -17.52 15.20
N LEU A 138 -25.85 -18.78 15.57
CA LEU A 138 -25.25 -19.36 16.77
C LEU A 138 -23.72 -19.40 16.66
N ALA A 139 -23.18 -19.73 15.49
CA ALA A 139 -21.74 -19.71 15.24
C ALA A 139 -21.15 -18.31 15.39
N LEU A 140 -21.84 -17.28 14.89
CA LEU A 140 -21.44 -15.87 15.07
C LEU A 140 -21.48 -15.45 16.53
N GLU A 141 -22.50 -15.87 17.27
CA GLU A 141 -22.64 -15.54 18.69
C GLU A 141 -21.55 -16.22 19.52
N VAL A 142 -21.27 -17.49 19.29
CA VAL A 142 -20.16 -18.22 19.91
C VAL A 142 -18.83 -17.55 19.59
N GLN A 143 -18.63 -17.12 18.36
CA GLN A 143 -17.41 -16.41 17.95
C GLN A 143 -17.29 -15.06 18.67
N SER A 144 -18.40 -14.32 18.85
CA SER A 144 -18.39 -13.04 19.57
C SER A 144 -18.08 -13.22 21.07
N ILE A 145 -18.69 -14.23 21.72
CA ILE A 145 -18.42 -14.57 23.12
C ILE A 145 -16.95 -14.97 23.30
N ARG A 146 -16.42 -15.79 22.39
CA ARG A 146 -15.01 -16.18 22.41
C ARG A 146 -14.08 -14.99 22.31
N SER A 147 -14.34 -14.05 21.37
CA SER A 147 -13.52 -12.84 21.22
C SER A 147 -13.55 -11.94 22.47
N LEU A 148 -14.71 -11.85 23.15
CA LEU A 148 -14.82 -11.13 24.43
C LEU A 148 -14.01 -11.77 25.54
N ILE A 149 -14.05 -13.11 25.65
CA ILE A 149 -13.27 -13.84 26.63
C ILE A 149 -11.77 -13.69 26.37
N GLU A 150 -11.33 -13.83 25.12
CA GLU A 150 -9.93 -13.63 24.70
C GLU A 150 -9.46 -12.20 25.03
N CYS A 151 -10.27 -11.18 24.78
CA CYS A 151 -9.96 -9.79 25.14
C CYS A 151 -9.80 -9.61 26.65
N GLN A 152 -10.68 -10.18 27.46
CA GLN A 152 -10.59 -10.14 28.93
C GLN A 152 -9.35 -10.85 29.46
N LEU A 153 -9.04 -12.04 28.93
CA LEU A 153 -7.83 -12.79 29.30
C LEU A 153 -6.56 -12.03 28.95
N VAL A 154 -6.50 -11.40 27.75
CA VAL A 154 -5.37 -10.56 27.34
C VAL A 154 -5.22 -9.34 28.26
N SER A 155 -6.33 -8.73 28.67
CA SER A 155 -6.31 -7.60 29.61
C SER A 155 -5.77 -7.99 30.99
N LEU A 156 -6.18 -9.14 31.50
CA LEU A 156 -5.65 -9.68 32.77
C LEU A 156 -4.15 -10.01 32.65
N ALA A 157 -3.74 -10.68 31.58
CA ALA A 157 -2.35 -11.01 31.29
C ALA A 157 -1.48 -9.74 31.14
N TRP A 158 -2.00 -8.68 30.53
CA TRP A 158 -1.33 -7.39 30.40
C TRP A 158 -1.03 -6.77 31.76
N GLY A 159 -2.01 -6.78 32.67
CA GLY A 159 -1.84 -6.33 34.05
C GLY A 159 -0.81 -7.16 34.85
N GLN A 160 -0.78 -8.48 34.62
CA GLN A 160 0.19 -9.37 35.25
C GLN A 160 1.64 -9.08 34.77
N VAL A 161 1.87 -8.91 33.47
CA VAL A 161 3.17 -8.55 32.91
C VAL A 161 3.67 -7.22 33.48
N LYS A 162 2.79 -6.21 33.58
CA LYS A 162 3.10 -4.90 34.16
C LYS A 162 3.61 -5.00 35.60
N ASN A 163 3.00 -5.87 36.40
CA ASN A 163 3.33 -6.02 37.81
C ASN A 163 4.54 -6.95 38.06
N ALA A 164 4.71 -7.99 37.24
CA ALA A 164 5.75 -8.99 37.41
C ALA A 164 7.12 -8.52 36.86
N ASP A 165 7.17 -7.84 35.74
CA ASP A 165 8.41 -7.39 35.10
C ASP A 165 8.18 -6.04 34.38
N PRO A 166 8.30 -4.91 35.13
CA PRO A 166 8.08 -3.58 34.55
C PRO A 166 8.98 -3.25 33.35
N GLN A 167 10.19 -3.81 33.31
CA GLN A 167 11.13 -3.55 32.19
C GLN A 167 10.68 -4.22 30.90
N LYS A 168 10.21 -5.47 30.99
CA LYS A 168 9.60 -6.16 29.84
C LYS A 168 8.35 -5.44 29.37
N PHE A 169 7.54 -4.96 30.30
CA PHE A 169 6.35 -4.19 30.04
C PHE A 169 6.66 -2.91 29.26
N ASP A 170 7.67 -2.13 29.70
CA ASP A 170 8.08 -0.90 29.02
C ASP A 170 8.60 -1.15 27.60
N VAL A 171 9.39 -2.21 27.38
CA VAL A 171 9.86 -2.62 26.06
C VAL A 171 8.68 -3.01 25.16
N LEU A 172 7.79 -3.86 25.68
CA LEU A 172 6.60 -4.31 24.95
C LEU A 172 5.70 -3.13 24.55
N ARG A 173 5.40 -2.25 25.51
CA ARG A 173 4.61 -1.04 25.29
C ARG A 173 5.24 -0.11 24.26
N THR A 174 6.56 0.11 24.37
CA THR A 174 7.30 0.96 23.41
C THR A 174 7.23 0.42 22.01
N LEU A 175 7.46 -0.89 21.82
CA LEU A 175 7.41 -1.51 20.49
C LEU A 175 6.00 -1.45 19.87
N LEU A 176 4.98 -1.75 20.69
CA LEU A 176 3.58 -1.66 20.24
C LEU A 176 3.19 -0.22 19.90
N GLY A 177 3.59 0.75 20.74
CA GLY A 177 3.33 2.16 20.51
C GLY A 177 4.02 2.72 19.27
N VAL A 178 5.18 2.19 18.91
CA VAL A 178 5.88 2.51 17.66
C VAL A 178 5.22 1.83 16.45
N GLY A 179 4.43 0.77 16.65
CA GLY A 179 3.67 0.09 15.59
C GLY A 179 4.28 -1.23 15.09
N PHE A 180 5.15 -1.86 15.88
CA PHE A 180 5.54 -3.25 15.65
C PHE A 180 4.40 -4.20 16.00
N SER A 181 4.37 -5.38 15.38
CA SER A 181 3.35 -6.39 15.68
C SER A 181 3.48 -6.92 17.11
N PRO A 182 2.35 -7.33 17.74
CA PRO A 182 2.36 -7.93 19.07
C PRO A 182 3.28 -9.16 19.16
N ARG A 183 3.37 -9.93 18.09
CA ARG A 183 4.24 -11.11 18.01
C ARG A 183 5.72 -10.73 18.15
N LEU A 184 6.22 -9.81 17.31
CA LEU A 184 7.61 -9.39 17.33
C LEU A 184 7.94 -8.66 18.64
N ALA A 185 7.05 -7.78 19.11
CA ALA A 185 7.20 -7.04 20.35
C ALA A 185 7.37 -7.99 21.55
N ARG A 186 6.60 -9.08 21.60
CA ARG A 186 6.69 -10.09 22.63
C ARG A 186 7.96 -10.94 22.51
N GLU A 187 8.32 -11.40 21.32
CA GLU A 187 9.55 -12.17 21.11
C GLU A 187 10.77 -11.38 21.62
N LEU A 188 10.85 -10.09 21.33
CA LEU A 188 11.91 -9.21 21.80
C LEU A 188 11.84 -8.96 23.31
N SER A 189 10.64 -8.72 23.85
CA SER A 189 10.44 -8.52 25.29
C SER A 189 10.84 -9.77 26.09
N ASN A 190 10.51 -10.98 25.62
CA ASN A 190 10.89 -12.23 26.25
C ASN A 190 12.39 -12.53 26.16
N ALA A 191 13.05 -12.07 25.11
CA ALA A 191 14.49 -12.20 24.95
C ALA A 191 15.31 -11.19 25.78
N LEU A 192 14.63 -10.25 26.50
CA LEU A 192 15.30 -9.23 27.28
C LEU A 192 16.07 -9.85 28.47
N PRO A 193 17.39 -9.58 28.65
CA PRO A 193 18.15 -10.03 29.80
C PRO A 193 17.62 -9.43 31.13
N LYS A 194 17.44 -10.26 32.14
CA LYS A 194 16.83 -9.89 33.43
C LYS A 194 17.59 -8.83 34.26
N ALA A 195 18.84 -8.51 33.91
CA ALA A 195 19.73 -7.65 34.71
C ALA A 195 19.90 -6.23 34.20
N LEU A 196 19.12 -5.80 33.18
CA LEU A 196 19.28 -4.49 32.53
C LEU A 196 18.46 -3.40 33.24
N LYS A 197 19.02 -2.20 33.35
CA LYS A 197 18.26 -1.00 33.73
C LYS A 197 17.39 -0.54 32.57
N GLN A 198 16.35 0.27 32.83
CA GLN A 198 15.39 0.71 31.83
C GLN A 198 16.02 1.36 30.58
N GLU A 199 16.99 2.28 30.74
CA GLU A 199 17.72 2.90 29.64
C GLU A 199 18.53 1.87 28.82
N GLN A 200 19.11 0.88 29.51
CA GLN A 200 19.85 -0.20 28.87
C GLN A 200 18.93 -1.16 28.13
N ALA A 201 17.70 -1.36 28.62
CA ALA A 201 16.70 -2.20 27.97
C ALA A 201 16.28 -1.63 26.60
N LEU A 202 16.03 -0.32 26.52
CA LEU A 202 15.72 0.36 25.24
C LEU A 202 16.90 0.32 24.26
N ALA A 203 18.13 0.55 24.74
CA ALA A 203 19.31 0.46 23.91
C ALA A 203 19.58 -1.00 23.44
N TRP A 204 19.30 -1.98 24.28
CA TRP A 204 19.39 -3.40 23.91
C TRP A 204 18.36 -3.75 22.84
N MET A 205 17.11 -3.33 23.02
CA MET A 205 16.02 -3.54 22.07
C MET A 205 16.34 -3.00 20.67
N THR A 206 16.85 -1.75 20.59
CA THR A 206 17.27 -1.13 19.33
C THR A 206 18.39 -1.94 18.66
N ARG A 207 19.38 -2.42 19.44
CA ARG A 207 20.44 -3.29 18.92
C ARG A 207 19.95 -4.66 18.48
N ALA A 208 19.03 -5.26 19.25
CA ALA A 208 18.43 -6.55 18.90
C ALA A 208 17.62 -6.46 17.61
N LEU A 209 16.82 -5.41 17.42
CA LEU A 209 16.13 -5.14 16.16
C LEU A 209 17.11 -4.99 14.99
N ALA A 210 18.16 -4.18 15.16
CA ALA A 210 19.16 -3.97 14.12
C ALA A 210 19.94 -5.26 13.77
N HIS A 211 20.19 -6.12 14.75
CA HIS A 211 20.83 -7.42 14.54
C HIS A 211 19.95 -8.39 13.74
N ASN A 212 18.65 -8.38 13.98
CA ASN A 212 17.69 -9.24 13.27
C ASN A 212 17.30 -8.69 11.89
N LEU A 213 17.66 -7.44 11.58
CA LEU A 213 17.40 -6.83 10.29
C LEU A 213 18.54 -7.13 9.33
N GLN A 214 18.33 -8.07 8.43
CA GLN A 214 19.33 -8.44 7.45
C GLN A 214 19.46 -7.33 6.39
N CYS A 215 20.65 -6.74 6.30
CA CYS A 215 20.98 -5.77 5.25
C CYS A 215 22.15 -6.31 4.42
N ALA A 216 22.02 -6.28 3.11
CA ALA A 216 23.08 -6.68 2.20
C ALA A 216 24.29 -5.75 2.33
N GLY A 217 25.46 -6.32 2.37
CA GLY A 217 26.70 -5.56 2.34
C GLY A 217 26.96 -4.90 0.98
N SER A 218 27.89 -3.95 0.93
CA SER A 218 28.28 -3.28 -0.33
C SER A 218 28.85 -4.21 -1.39
N ARG A 219 29.34 -5.39 -1.00
CA ARG A 219 29.82 -6.42 -1.94
C ARG A 219 28.70 -7.26 -2.55
N ASP A 220 27.59 -7.38 -1.84
CA ASP A 220 26.41 -8.18 -2.24
C ASP A 220 25.38 -7.33 -2.99
N GLU A 221 25.68 -6.04 -3.24
CA GLU A 221 24.78 -5.18 -3.97
C GLU A 221 24.68 -5.58 -5.46
N PRO A 222 23.47 -5.62 -6.06
CA PRO A 222 23.28 -5.94 -7.47
C PRO A 222 24.16 -5.16 -8.44
N ILE A 223 24.44 -3.90 -8.17
CA ILE A 223 25.29 -3.06 -9.04
C ILE A 223 26.76 -3.49 -8.99
N ALA A 224 27.25 -3.94 -7.82
CA ALA A 224 28.63 -4.39 -7.69
C ALA A 224 28.81 -5.82 -8.20
N HIS A 225 27.85 -6.69 -7.90
CA HIS A 225 27.91 -8.11 -8.24
C HIS A 225 27.61 -8.35 -9.72
N GLY A 226 26.74 -7.54 -10.33
CA GLY A 226 26.25 -7.78 -11.68
C GLY A 226 25.20 -8.91 -11.73
N GLY A 227 24.76 -9.26 -12.94
CA GLY A 227 23.80 -10.32 -13.18
C GLY A 227 22.45 -9.81 -13.70
N VAL A 228 21.42 -10.64 -13.59
CA VAL A 228 20.06 -10.33 -14.10
C VAL A 228 19.09 -10.19 -12.93
N TYR A 229 18.52 -9.00 -12.77
CA TYR A 229 17.59 -8.72 -11.68
C TYR A 229 16.23 -8.23 -12.18
N ALA A 230 15.18 -8.90 -11.76
CA ALA A 230 13.79 -8.48 -12.01
C ALA A 230 13.21 -7.80 -10.76
N LEU A 231 12.72 -6.59 -10.91
CA LEU A 231 12.03 -5.87 -9.85
C LEU A 231 10.55 -6.28 -9.84
N VAL A 232 10.11 -6.87 -8.74
CA VAL A 232 8.75 -7.38 -8.56
C VAL A 232 8.04 -6.67 -7.41
N GLY A 233 6.70 -6.58 -7.48
CA GLY A 233 5.93 -5.94 -6.43
C GLY A 233 4.66 -5.25 -6.97
N PRO A 234 3.81 -4.72 -6.06
CA PRO A 234 2.50 -4.18 -6.42
C PRO A 234 2.58 -2.95 -7.31
N THR A 235 1.42 -2.56 -7.83
CA THR A 235 1.28 -1.31 -8.60
C THR A 235 1.61 -0.10 -7.72
N GLY A 236 2.32 0.88 -8.28
CA GLY A 236 2.62 2.13 -7.58
C GLY A 236 3.72 2.04 -6.50
N VAL A 237 4.34 0.87 -6.31
CA VAL A 237 5.45 0.69 -5.34
C VAL A 237 6.75 1.38 -5.76
N GLY A 238 6.87 1.84 -7.01
CA GLY A 238 8.05 2.56 -7.51
C GLY A 238 9.04 1.71 -8.30
N LYS A 239 8.63 0.59 -8.93
CA LYS A 239 9.52 -0.31 -9.69
C LYS A 239 10.31 0.40 -10.79
N THR A 240 9.63 1.03 -11.74
CA THR A 240 10.26 1.73 -12.87
C THR A 240 11.19 2.85 -12.41
N THR A 241 10.78 3.62 -11.39
CA THR A 241 11.62 4.68 -10.80
C THR A 241 12.87 4.09 -10.12
N THR A 242 12.72 2.97 -9.41
CA THR A 242 13.85 2.28 -8.77
C THR A 242 14.81 1.70 -9.80
N ILE A 243 14.29 1.14 -10.91
CA ILE A 243 15.13 0.70 -12.04
C ILE A 243 15.91 1.87 -12.62
N ALA A 244 15.27 3.02 -12.84
CA ALA A 244 15.98 4.21 -13.32
C ALA A 244 17.13 4.64 -12.39
N LYS A 245 16.91 4.57 -11.07
CA LYS A 245 17.95 4.88 -10.07
C LYS A 245 19.11 3.87 -10.09
N LEU A 246 18.78 2.57 -10.11
CA LEU A 246 19.78 1.50 -10.22
C LEU A 246 20.56 1.60 -11.53
N ALA A 247 19.86 1.84 -12.65
CA ALA A 247 20.45 2.02 -13.96
C ALA A 247 21.42 3.20 -14.00
N ALA A 248 20.99 4.37 -13.53
CA ALA A 248 21.84 5.55 -13.49
C ALA A 248 23.09 5.33 -12.63
N ARG A 249 22.94 4.67 -11.47
CA ARG A 249 24.07 4.34 -10.59
C ARG A 249 25.03 3.32 -11.23
N CYS A 250 24.49 2.33 -11.95
CA CYS A 250 25.30 1.36 -12.69
C CYS A 250 26.08 2.06 -13.82
N VAL A 251 25.43 2.94 -14.58
CA VAL A 251 26.10 3.72 -15.66
C VAL A 251 27.21 4.59 -15.11
N LEU A 252 27.00 5.25 -13.96
CA LEU A 252 28.06 6.05 -13.31
C LEU A 252 29.25 5.21 -12.85
N LYS A 253 29.02 3.96 -12.43
CA LYS A 253 30.07 3.08 -11.90
C LYS A 253 30.76 2.24 -12.97
N HIS A 254 30.04 1.74 -13.95
CA HIS A 254 30.50 0.74 -14.92
C HIS A 254 30.38 1.18 -16.39
N GLY A 255 29.76 2.35 -16.64
CA GLY A 255 29.49 2.87 -17.98
C GLY A 255 28.21 2.29 -18.63
N ALA A 256 27.67 3.03 -19.60
CA ALA A 256 26.43 2.64 -20.28
C ALA A 256 26.52 1.29 -21.04
N PRO A 257 27.66 0.91 -21.67
CA PRO A 257 27.76 -0.39 -22.36
C PRO A 257 27.59 -1.60 -21.48
N SER A 258 27.79 -1.49 -20.16
CA SER A 258 27.70 -2.59 -19.20
C SER A 258 26.27 -2.93 -18.79
N LEU A 259 25.27 -2.11 -19.14
CA LEU A 259 23.90 -2.21 -18.70
C LEU A 259 22.93 -2.45 -19.85
N ALA A 260 21.89 -3.21 -19.59
CA ALA A 260 20.70 -3.30 -20.44
C ALA A 260 19.41 -3.27 -19.59
N LEU A 261 18.35 -2.73 -20.16
CA LEU A 261 17.03 -2.67 -19.53
C LEU A 261 16.04 -3.52 -20.31
N ILE A 262 15.21 -4.27 -19.60
CA ILE A 262 14.13 -5.07 -20.18
C ILE A 262 12.82 -4.64 -19.52
N THR A 263 11.73 -4.57 -20.27
CA THR A 263 10.39 -4.41 -19.70
C THR A 263 9.48 -5.55 -20.12
N THR A 264 8.75 -6.08 -19.16
CA THR A 264 7.66 -7.06 -19.35
C THR A 264 6.27 -6.40 -19.20
N ASP A 265 6.20 -5.08 -18.92
CA ASP A 265 4.95 -4.36 -18.74
C ASP A 265 4.37 -3.93 -20.09
N SER A 266 3.82 -4.90 -20.84
CA SER A 266 3.16 -4.67 -22.12
C SER A 266 1.70 -4.22 -21.99
N TYR A 267 1.12 -4.27 -20.77
CA TYR A 267 -0.29 -4.00 -20.54
C TYR A 267 -0.60 -2.53 -20.22
N ARG A 268 0.38 -1.77 -19.71
CA ARG A 268 0.18 -0.39 -19.27
C ARG A 268 0.61 0.57 -20.36
N ILE A 269 -0.36 1.34 -20.88
CA ILE A 269 -0.08 2.44 -21.79
C ILE A 269 0.83 3.45 -21.08
N GLY A 270 1.99 3.76 -21.67
CA GLY A 270 2.94 4.73 -21.13
C GLY A 270 4.04 4.18 -20.21
N ALA A 271 3.89 3.00 -19.58
CA ALA A 271 4.95 2.45 -18.71
C ALA A 271 6.22 2.12 -19.50
N HIS A 272 6.05 1.54 -20.67
CA HIS A 272 7.12 1.26 -21.62
C HIS A 272 7.83 2.53 -22.13
N GLU A 273 7.09 3.60 -22.34
CA GLU A 273 7.64 4.89 -22.77
C GLU A 273 8.48 5.53 -21.67
N GLN A 274 8.03 5.48 -20.42
CA GLN A 274 8.81 6.00 -19.29
C GLN A 274 10.18 5.33 -19.18
N LEU A 275 10.25 4.00 -19.27
CA LEU A 275 11.53 3.29 -19.22
C LEU A 275 12.41 3.61 -20.44
N LYS A 276 11.82 3.76 -21.64
CA LYS A 276 12.54 4.20 -22.85
C LYS A 276 13.13 5.60 -22.71
N ILE A 277 12.44 6.53 -22.05
CA ILE A 277 12.96 7.87 -21.81
C ILE A 277 14.22 7.78 -20.93
N TYR A 278 14.18 7.01 -19.83
CA TYR A 278 15.36 6.78 -19.01
C TYR A 278 16.49 6.09 -19.78
N GLY A 279 16.17 5.09 -20.60
CA GLY A 279 17.15 4.43 -21.47
C GLY A 279 17.84 5.41 -22.43
N LYS A 280 17.08 6.33 -23.05
CA LYS A 280 17.65 7.39 -23.90
C LYS A 280 18.54 8.34 -23.15
N ILE A 281 18.10 8.83 -21.96
CA ILE A 281 18.89 9.74 -21.10
C ILE A 281 20.22 9.10 -20.67
N LEU A 282 20.19 7.82 -20.32
CA LEU A 282 21.36 7.08 -19.85
C LEU A 282 22.17 6.45 -20.98
N ASN A 283 21.72 6.58 -22.22
CA ASN A 283 22.30 5.91 -23.41
C ASN A 283 22.39 4.38 -23.24
N VAL A 284 21.34 3.76 -22.69
CA VAL A 284 21.23 2.32 -22.42
C VAL A 284 20.12 1.71 -23.28
N PRO A 285 20.34 0.55 -23.91
CA PRO A 285 19.32 -0.13 -24.71
C PRO A 285 18.17 -0.63 -23.82
N VAL A 286 16.93 -0.50 -24.34
CA VAL A 286 15.70 -0.96 -23.68
C VAL A 286 15.00 -1.97 -24.59
N TYR A 287 14.76 -3.16 -24.08
CA TYR A 287 14.10 -4.26 -24.78
C TYR A 287 12.71 -4.49 -24.19
N ALA A 288 11.73 -4.75 -25.03
CA ALA A 288 10.40 -5.16 -24.60
C ALA A 288 10.21 -6.65 -24.88
N VAL A 289 9.77 -7.41 -23.90
CA VAL A 289 9.54 -8.84 -24.00
C VAL A 289 8.13 -9.19 -23.54
N LYS A 290 7.46 -10.11 -24.24
CA LYS A 290 6.06 -10.47 -23.97
C LYS A 290 5.88 -11.86 -23.39
N ASN A 291 6.85 -12.74 -23.59
CA ASN A 291 6.79 -14.13 -23.20
C ASN A 291 8.17 -14.65 -22.77
N GLU A 292 8.17 -15.83 -22.16
CA GLU A 292 9.35 -16.48 -21.64
C GLU A 292 10.40 -16.77 -22.75
N ALA A 293 9.96 -17.19 -23.93
CA ALA A 293 10.86 -17.51 -25.05
C ALA A 293 11.61 -16.25 -25.55
N GLU A 294 10.91 -15.10 -25.63
CA GLU A 294 11.54 -13.83 -25.97
C GLU A 294 12.50 -13.37 -24.88
N LEU A 295 12.11 -13.52 -23.59
CA LEU A 295 12.99 -13.19 -22.47
C LEU A 295 14.27 -14.00 -22.52
N ASN A 296 14.19 -15.33 -22.70
CA ASN A 296 15.34 -16.21 -22.76
C ASN A 296 16.28 -15.87 -23.93
N ARG A 297 15.74 -15.58 -25.12
CA ARG A 297 16.55 -15.14 -26.28
C ARG A 297 17.25 -13.81 -25.99
N THR A 298 16.50 -12.83 -25.48
CA THR A 298 17.08 -11.53 -25.13
C THR A 298 18.17 -11.64 -24.06
N LEU A 299 18.03 -12.52 -23.07
CA LEU A 299 19.05 -12.72 -22.05
C LEU A 299 20.32 -13.39 -22.61
N ILE A 300 20.18 -14.27 -23.59
CA ILE A 300 21.35 -14.85 -24.30
C ILE A 300 22.09 -13.75 -25.05
N ASP A 301 21.39 -12.88 -25.79
CA ASP A 301 21.99 -11.75 -26.53
C ASP A 301 22.67 -10.74 -25.58
N LEU A 302 22.20 -10.64 -24.35
CA LEU A 302 22.72 -9.72 -23.32
C LEU A 302 23.72 -10.37 -22.36
N SER A 303 24.19 -11.59 -22.65
CA SER A 303 25.12 -12.33 -21.78
C SER A 303 26.45 -11.61 -21.51
N ASN A 304 26.84 -10.67 -22.39
CA ASN A 304 28.03 -9.84 -22.24
C ASN A 304 27.84 -8.60 -21.36
N LYS A 305 26.61 -8.34 -20.86
CA LYS A 305 26.31 -7.21 -19.98
C LYS A 305 26.67 -7.55 -18.54
N HIS A 306 27.23 -6.54 -17.85
CA HIS A 306 27.49 -6.68 -16.41
C HIS A 306 26.18 -6.77 -15.63
N LEU A 307 25.19 -5.93 -15.98
CA LEU A 307 23.91 -5.86 -15.27
C LEU A 307 22.76 -5.81 -16.28
N VAL A 308 21.73 -6.62 -16.07
CA VAL A 308 20.46 -6.55 -16.76
C VAL A 308 19.35 -6.31 -15.76
N LEU A 309 18.58 -5.24 -15.93
CA LEU A 309 17.45 -4.89 -15.06
C LEU A 309 16.13 -5.11 -15.80
N ILE A 310 15.22 -5.86 -15.18
CA ILE A 310 13.91 -6.19 -15.75
C ILE A 310 12.82 -5.45 -14.98
N ASP A 311 12.11 -4.56 -15.69
CA ASP A 311 10.91 -3.88 -15.17
C ASP A 311 9.69 -4.78 -15.38
N SER A 312 9.14 -5.26 -14.28
CA SER A 312 7.98 -6.12 -14.33
C SER A 312 6.67 -5.32 -14.21
N ALA A 313 5.60 -5.83 -14.82
CA ALA A 313 4.28 -5.25 -14.65
C ALA A 313 3.89 -5.19 -13.17
N GLY A 314 3.31 -4.08 -12.73
CA GLY A 314 2.79 -3.94 -11.38
C GLY A 314 1.41 -4.55 -11.27
N MET A 315 1.24 -5.55 -10.42
CA MET A 315 -0.04 -6.21 -10.18
C MET A 315 -0.43 -6.12 -8.71
N SER A 316 -1.72 -5.97 -8.42
CA SER A 316 -2.22 -6.04 -7.04
C SER A 316 -1.95 -7.44 -6.49
N GLN A 317 -1.60 -7.55 -5.20
CA GLN A 317 -1.36 -8.83 -4.52
C GLN A 317 -2.53 -9.83 -4.59
N ARG A 318 -3.72 -9.37 -4.95
CA ARG A 318 -4.92 -10.21 -5.14
C ARG A 318 -5.18 -10.58 -6.60
N ASP A 319 -4.34 -10.12 -7.54
CA ASP A 319 -4.50 -10.41 -8.97
C ASP A 319 -3.95 -11.80 -9.30
N HIS A 320 -4.76 -12.66 -9.89
CA HIS A 320 -4.38 -14.02 -10.30
C HIS A 320 -3.25 -14.03 -11.35
N ARG A 321 -3.11 -12.97 -12.14
CA ARG A 321 -2.05 -12.82 -13.16
C ARG A 321 -0.64 -12.70 -12.56
N ILE A 322 -0.50 -12.48 -11.24
CA ILE A 322 0.81 -12.53 -10.57
C ILE A 322 1.52 -13.85 -10.84
N ARG A 323 0.78 -14.97 -10.82
CA ARG A 323 1.35 -16.30 -11.04
C ARG A 323 1.94 -16.43 -12.44
N GLU A 324 1.26 -15.93 -13.46
CA GLU A 324 1.73 -15.92 -14.85
C GLU A 324 2.99 -15.07 -15.00
N GLN A 325 2.99 -13.88 -14.38
CA GLN A 325 4.15 -13.00 -14.39
C GLN A 325 5.36 -13.61 -13.67
N LEU A 326 5.12 -14.24 -12.52
CA LEU A 326 6.18 -14.91 -11.79
C LEU A 326 6.70 -16.14 -12.55
N ALA A 327 5.83 -16.89 -13.23
CA ALA A 327 6.22 -18.01 -14.07
C ALA A 327 7.13 -17.54 -15.22
N LEU A 328 6.78 -16.44 -15.91
CA LEU A 328 7.61 -15.84 -16.94
C LEU A 328 9.05 -15.52 -16.46
N LEU A 329 9.15 -14.98 -15.23
CA LEU A 329 10.46 -14.62 -14.65
C LEU A 329 11.19 -15.83 -14.05
N SER A 330 10.48 -16.89 -13.66
CA SER A 330 11.06 -18.08 -12.99
C SER A 330 11.50 -19.14 -13.95
N GLY A 331 11.09 -19.11 -15.21
CA GLY A 331 11.51 -20.04 -16.25
C GLY A 331 13.01 -19.98 -16.56
N ASN A 332 13.70 -18.90 -16.13
CA ASN A 332 15.13 -18.78 -16.27
C ASN A 332 15.82 -18.66 -14.90
N PRO A 333 16.68 -19.63 -14.50
CA PRO A 333 17.32 -19.61 -13.18
C PRO A 333 18.33 -18.48 -12.97
N VAL A 334 18.76 -17.81 -14.03
CA VAL A 334 19.67 -16.66 -13.96
C VAL A 334 18.96 -15.41 -13.44
N VAL A 335 17.63 -15.35 -13.58
CA VAL A 335 16.84 -14.17 -13.18
C VAL A 335 16.64 -14.17 -11.67
N GLN A 336 17.30 -13.26 -11.00
CA GLN A 336 17.14 -12.99 -9.57
C GLN A 336 16.03 -11.96 -9.35
N ARG A 337 15.18 -12.17 -8.32
CA ARG A 337 14.05 -11.29 -8.06
C ARG A 337 14.30 -10.42 -6.84
N LEU A 338 14.09 -9.10 -7.02
CA LEU A 338 14.13 -8.11 -5.95
C LEU A 338 12.68 -7.68 -5.65
N LEU A 339 12.22 -7.95 -4.44
CA LEU A 339 10.90 -7.54 -4.00
C LEU A 339 10.91 -6.06 -3.56
N LEU A 340 10.00 -5.27 -4.08
CA LEU A 340 9.80 -3.90 -3.63
C LEU A 340 8.65 -3.82 -2.63
N LEU A 341 8.92 -3.22 -1.47
CA LEU A 341 7.95 -2.95 -0.42
C LEU A 341 7.86 -1.44 -0.17
N SER A 342 6.64 -0.89 -0.18
CA SER A 342 6.42 0.51 0.16
C SER A 342 6.37 0.68 1.68
N ALA A 343 7.18 1.58 2.21
CA ALA A 343 7.17 1.92 3.63
C ALA A 343 5.87 2.62 4.09
N THR A 344 5.07 3.12 3.15
CA THR A 344 3.76 3.74 3.42
C THR A 344 2.61 2.75 3.53
N ALA A 345 2.86 1.46 3.27
CA ALA A 345 1.82 0.44 3.31
C ALA A 345 1.62 -0.12 4.73
N GLN A 346 0.40 -0.53 5.02
CA GLN A 346 0.06 -1.18 6.29
C GLN A 346 0.67 -2.60 6.38
N SER A 347 0.99 -3.04 7.60
CA SER A 347 1.61 -4.35 7.88
C SER A 347 0.85 -5.51 7.22
N GLY A 348 -0.49 -5.58 7.33
CA GLY A 348 -1.29 -6.63 6.70
C GLY A 348 -1.16 -6.65 5.18
N THR A 349 -1.15 -5.48 4.53
CA THR A 349 -0.93 -5.38 3.07
C THR A 349 0.48 -5.84 2.69
N LEU A 350 1.50 -5.49 3.48
CA LEU A 350 2.87 -5.93 3.24
C LEU A 350 3.02 -7.45 3.38
N ASP A 351 2.37 -8.06 4.39
CA ASP A 351 2.32 -9.52 4.56
C ASP A 351 1.68 -10.20 3.35
N ASP A 352 0.54 -9.67 2.85
CA ASP A 352 -0.13 -10.20 1.66
C ASP A 352 0.77 -10.08 0.41
N VAL A 353 1.50 -8.97 0.26
CA VAL A 353 2.46 -8.79 -0.85
C VAL A 353 3.57 -9.82 -0.75
N VAL A 354 4.21 -10.00 0.41
CA VAL A 354 5.27 -10.99 0.57
C VAL A 354 4.77 -12.38 0.21
N ARG A 355 3.62 -12.80 0.75
CA ARG A 355 3.02 -14.12 0.46
C ARG A 355 2.68 -14.31 -1.01
N ALA A 356 2.11 -13.28 -1.66
CA ALA A 356 1.72 -13.36 -3.07
C ALA A 356 2.92 -13.53 -4.02
N TYR A 357 4.05 -12.91 -3.69
CA TYR A 357 5.23 -12.91 -4.54
C TYR A 357 6.29 -13.96 -4.15
N GLN A 358 6.13 -14.68 -3.02
CA GLN A 358 7.13 -15.58 -2.42
C GLN A 358 7.38 -16.88 -3.20
N ALA A 359 6.55 -17.24 -4.18
CA ALA A 359 6.49 -18.59 -4.81
C ALA A 359 7.85 -19.22 -5.19
N HIS A 360 8.92 -18.44 -5.37
CA HIS A 360 10.26 -18.94 -5.74
C HIS A 360 11.41 -18.21 -5.00
N GLY A 361 11.15 -17.62 -3.85
CA GLY A 361 12.14 -16.85 -3.07
C GLY A 361 12.49 -15.49 -3.66
N PHE A 362 13.25 -14.71 -2.91
CA PHE A 362 13.77 -13.41 -3.34
C PHE A 362 15.28 -13.39 -3.16
N ALA A 363 16.01 -12.80 -4.10
CA ALA A 363 17.42 -12.50 -3.92
C ALA A 363 17.63 -11.35 -2.93
N GLY A 364 16.63 -10.47 -2.79
CA GLY A 364 16.65 -9.36 -1.85
C GLY A 364 15.39 -8.51 -1.92
N THR A 365 15.37 -7.47 -1.10
CA THR A 365 14.24 -6.55 -0.96
C THR A 365 14.72 -5.10 -1.06
N ILE A 366 13.87 -4.24 -1.63
CA ILE A 366 14.10 -2.80 -1.70
C ILE A 366 12.94 -2.11 -0.98
N LEU A 367 13.24 -1.30 0.04
CA LEU A 367 12.24 -0.48 0.70
C LEU A 367 12.11 0.86 -0.03
N THR A 368 10.88 1.18 -0.43
CA THR A 368 10.61 2.40 -1.18
C THR A 368 9.80 3.39 -0.36
N LYS A 369 9.87 4.68 -0.74
CA LYS A 369 9.08 5.76 -0.16
C LYS A 369 9.28 5.92 1.35
N ILE A 370 10.51 5.72 1.82
CA ILE A 370 10.79 5.89 3.26
C ILE A 370 10.67 7.35 3.69
N ASP A 371 10.78 8.30 2.77
CA ASP A 371 10.57 9.74 2.96
C ASP A 371 9.10 10.11 3.19
N GLU A 372 8.18 9.38 2.54
CA GLU A 372 6.72 9.58 2.66
C GLU A 372 6.14 8.86 3.90
N ALA A 373 6.87 7.91 4.47
CA ALA A 373 6.38 7.11 5.59
C ALA A 373 6.50 7.86 6.91
N LEU A 374 5.38 7.96 7.63
CA LEU A 374 5.35 8.50 9.00
C LEU A 374 6.08 7.58 9.97
N ASN A 375 6.01 6.27 9.73
CA ASN A 375 6.61 5.25 10.58
C ASN A 375 7.14 4.09 9.74
N LEU A 376 8.34 3.61 10.07
CA LEU A 376 8.96 2.45 9.42
C LEU A 376 8.71 1.12 10.14
N ALA A 377 8.17 1.14 11.38
CA ALA A 377 7.98 -0.10 12.14
C ALA A 377 7.14 -1.16 11.40
N PRO A 378 6.03 -0.83 10.72
CA PRO A 378 5.24 -1.84 10.00
C PRO A 378 6.02 -2.58 8.90
N VAL A 379 6.86 -1.88 8.13
CA VAL A 379 7.64 -2.51 7.07
C VAL A 379 8.84 -3.27 7.63
N LEU A 380 9.49 -2.76 8.67
CA LEU A 380 10.60 -3.46 9.34
C LEU A 380 10.12 -4.72 10.07
N ASP A 381 8.95 -4.69 10.68
CA ASP A 381 8.29 -5.84 11.29
C ASP A 381 8.10 -6.98 10.28
N VAL A 382 7.55 -6.68 9.12
CA VAL A 382 7.36 -7.66 8.04
C VAL A 382 8.69 -8.20 7.53
N VAL A 383 9.68 -7.34 7.32
CA VAL A 383 11.02 -7.73 6.88
C VAL A 383 11.67 -8.71 7.87
N VAL A 384 11.61 -8.41 9.18
CA VAL A 384 12.18 -9.29 10.23
C VAL A 384 11.43 -10.62 10.28
N ARG A 385 10.10 -10.60 10.33
CA ARG A 385 9.28 -11.83 10.42
C ARG A 385 9.44 -12.75 9.23
N HIS A 386 9.58 -12.21 8.02
CA HIS A 386 9.80 -12.97 6.79
C HIS A 386 11.27 -13.21 6.47
N LYS A 387 12.20 -12.77 7.32
CA LYS A 387 13.66 -12.91 7.15
C LYS A 387 14.15 -12.40 5.79
N LEU A 388 13.64 -11.26 5.35
CA LEU A 388 13.99 -10.66 4.07
C LEU A 388 15.30 -9.87 4.20
N SER A 389 16.20 -10.02 3.20
CA SER A 389 17.43 -9.21 3.14
C SER A 389 17.16 -7.89 2.40
N ILE A 390 17.45 -6.75 3.02
CA ILE A 390 17.28 -5.43 2.42
C ILE A 390 18.57 -5.04 1.70
N HIS A 391 18.49 -4.77 0.41
CA HIS A 391 19.63 -4.29 -0.39
C HIS A 391 19.66 -2.76 -0.44
N TYR A 392 18.53 -2.15 -0.80
CA TYR A 392 18.45 -0.70 -0.99
C TYR A 392 17.22 -0.11 -0.31
N VAL A 393 17.31 1.19 -0.07
CA VAL A 393 16.18 2.04 0.33
C VAL A 393 16.08 3.22 -0.61
N THR A 394 14.84 3.69 -0.90
CA THR A 394 14.62 4.93 -1.65
C THR A 394 13.88 5.94 -0.80
N ASN A 395 14.38 7.19 -0.81
CA ASN A 395 13.91 8.26 0.07
C ASN A 395 13.59 9.56 -0.68
N GLY A 396 13.04 9.45 -1.89
CA GLY A 396 12.63 10.60 -2.69
C GLY A 396 12.48 10.27 -4.17
N GLN A 397 12.37 11.29 -5.01
CA GLN A 397 12.09 11.15 -6.44
C GLN A 397 13.29 11.38 -7.36
N ARG A 398 14.40 11.90 -6.83
CA ARG A 398 15.59 12.20 -7.64
C ARG A 398 16.34 10.95 -8.06
N VAL A 399 16.83 10.95 -9.30
CA VAL A 399 17.56 9.85 -9.93
C VAL A 399 18.96 10.32 -10.30
N PRO A 400 20.04 9.70 -9.76
CA PRO A 400 20.10 8.51 -8.90
C PRO A 400 20.17 8.81 -7.38
N GLU A 401 20.15 10.06 -6.94
CA GLU A 401 20.56 10.51 -5.61
C GLU A 401 19.77 9.79 -4.49
N ASP A 402 18.45 9.69 -4.66
CA ASP A 402 17.55 9.15 -3.64
C ASP A 402 17.45 7.59 -3.67
N LEU A 403 18.61 6.93 -3.84
CA LEU A 403 18.81 5.49 -3.68
C LEU A 403 20.00 5.26 -2.75
N HIS A 404 19.84 4.53 -1.68
CA HIS A 404 20.90 4.27 -0.71
C HIS A 404 21.00 2.79 -0.38
N LEU A 405 22.19 2.32 -0.01
CA LEU A 405 22.35 1.00 0.59
C LEU A 405 21.63 0.98 1.93
N ALA A 406 20.98 -0.14 2.23
CA ALA A 406 20.29 -0.31 3.49
C ALA A 406 21.27 -0.40 4.66
N GLN A 407 20.96 0.32 5.72
CA GLN A 407 21.74 0.30 6.98
C GLN A 407 20.79 0.00 8.13
N ALA A 408 20.96 -1.17 8.77
CA ALA A 408 20.06 -1.65 9.82
C ALA A 408 19.91 -0.65 10.97
N HIS A 409 21.00 -0.10 11.47
CA HIS A 409 20.97 0.88 12.57
C HIS A 409 20.21 2.15 12.20
N TYR A 410 20.41 2.67 10.98
CA TYR A 410 19.70 3.86 10.50
C TYR A 410 18.18 3.62 10.41
N LEU A 411 17.79 2.46 9.87
CA LEU A 411 16.37 2.12 9.69
C LEU A 411 15.66 1.94 11.03
N VAL A 412 16.29 1.23 11.95
CA VAL A 412 15.74 1.01 13.30
C VAL A 412 15.71 2.32 14.09
N ASP A 413 16.77 3.11 14.06
CA ASP A 413 16.82 4.41 14.75
C ASP A 413 15.73 5.35 14.23
N ARG A 414 15.51 5.39 12.91
CA ARG A 414 14.42 6.16 12.30
C ARG A 414 13.03 5.65 12.72
N ALA A 415 12.82 4.33 12.78
CA ALA A 415 11.57 3.75 13.27
C ALA A 415 11.30 4.11 14.72
N MET A 416 12.32 4.04 15.58
CA MET A 416 12.21 4.33 17.00
C MET A 416 12.08 5.83 17.32
N LYS A 417 12.64 6.71 16.48
CA LYS A 417 12.53 8.17 16.62
C LYS A 417 11.22 8.75 16.12
N CYS A 418 10.44 8.01 15.35
CA CYS A 418 9.07 8.40 15.01
C CYS A 418 8.25 8.36 16.30
N THR A 419 8.44 9.40 17.13
CA THR A 419 7.56 9.66 18.27
C THR A 419 6.16 9.83 17.70
N PRO A 420 5.17 9.12 18.19
CA PRO A 420 3.82 9.33 17.75
C PRO A 420 3.38 10.74 18.22
N GLN A 421 3.58 11.74 17.38
CA GLN A 421 2.70 12.90 17.34
C GLN A 421 1.37 12.45 16.71
N ALA A 422 1.02 11.18 16.95
CA ALA A 422 -0.31 10.71 16.63
C ALA A 422 -1.27 11.50 17.51
N PRO A 423 -2.34 12.07 16.95
CA PRO A 423 -3.40 12.72 17.74
C PRO A 423 -4.05 11.75 18.75
N HIS A 424 -3.69 10.47 18.69
CA HIS A 424 -4.16 9.39 19.56
C HIS A 424 -2.93 8.63 20.09
N GLN A 425 -2.38 9.09 21.23
CA GLN A 425 -1.49 8.23 22.02
C GLN A 425 -2.36 7.14 22.67
N MET A 426 -2.03 5.88 22.38
CA MET A 426 -2.71 4.76 23.00
C MET A 426 -2.49 4.77 24.53
N HIS A 427 -3.58 4.68 25.26
CA HIS A 427 -3.55 4.47 26.72
C HIS A 427 -3.24 3.02 27.05
N ASP A 428 -2.76 2.77 28.29
CA ASP A 428 -2.33 1.43 28.71
C ASP A 428 -3.45 0.37 28.63
N ASP A 429 -4.70 0.78 28.72
CA ASP A 429 -5.91 -0.05 28.62
C ASP A 429 -6.34 -0.37 27.18
N GLU A 430 -5.79 0.33 26.20
CA GLU A 430 -6.08 0.10 24.76
C GLU A 430 -5.17 -0.96 24.13
N TYR A 431 -3.97 -1.20 24.69
CA TYR A 431 -3.05 -2.22 24.17
C TYR A 431 -3.62 -3.65 24.18
N PRO A 432 -4.37 -4.09 25.22
CA PRO A 432 -5.05 -5.39 25.17
C PRO A 432 -6.00 -5.55 23.98
N ILE A 433 -6.73 -4.48 23.61
CA ILE A 433 -7.63 -4.48 22.45
C ILE A 433 -6.84 -4.66 21.15
N LEU A 434 -5.71 -3.96 21.01
CA LEU A 434 -4.82 -4.11 19.85
C LEU A 434 -4.28 -5.54 19.72
N ILE A 435 -3.87 -6.14 20.84
CA ILE A 435 -3.31 -7.51 20.89
C ILE A 435 -4.40 -8.54 20.55
N SER A 436 -5.62 -8.34 21.07
CA SER A 436 -6.76 -9.25 20.85
C SER A 436 -7.42 -9.10 19.48
N ALA A 437 -7.10 -8.06 18.72
CA ALA A 437 -7.68 -7.81 17.40
C ALA A 437 -7.40 -8.92 16.36
N ARG A 438 -6.39 -9.78 16.61
CA ARG A 438 -6.06 -10.96 15.82
C ARG A 438 -5.99 -12.17 16.74
N GLU A 439 -6.77 -13.21 16.43
CA GLU A 439 -6.80 -14.46 17.23
C GLU A 439 -5.41 -15.06 17.46
N ASP A 440 -4.56 -15.09 16.42
CA ASP A 440 -3.20 -15.63 16.51
C ASP A 440 -2.32 -14.84 17.48
N ASP A 441 -2.45 -13.51 17.50
CA ASP A 441 -1.67 -12.63 18.39
C ASP A 441 -2.16 -12.74 19.83
N ALA A 442 -3.48 -12.85 20.04
CA ALA A 442 -4.07 -13.03 21.38
C ALA A 442 -3.63 -14.36 22.02
N ARG A 443 -3.79 -15.48 21.31
CA ARG A 443 -3.37 -16.80 21.77
C ARG A 443 -1.88 -16.84 22.08
N ALA A 444 -1.09 -16.39 21.12
CA ALA A 444 0.33 -16.35 21.30
C ALA A 444 0.77 -15.45 22.48
N PHE A 445 0.04 -14.41 22.82
CA PHE A 445 0.29 -13.57 24.00
C PHE A 445 -0.05 -14.31 25.30
N LEU A 446 -1.17 -15.02 25.34
CA LEU A 446 -1.62 -15.78 26.51
C LEU A 446 -0.69 -16.95 26.82
N ASP A 447 -0.31 -17.74 25.81
CA ASP A 447 0.58 -18.90 25.94
C ASP A 447 1.94 -18.49 26.54
N ALA A 448 2.50 -17.35 26.10
CA ALA A 448 3.77 -16.87 26.59
C ALA A 448 3.69 -16.35 28.02
N THR A 449 2.56 -15.81 28.45
CA THR A 449 2.37 -15.31 29.82
C THR A 449 2.25 -16.49 30.79
N GLN A 450 1.58 -17.58 30.40
CA GLN A 450 1.48 -18.81 31.20
C GLN A 450 2.82 -19.55 31.36
N ALA A 451 3.68 -19.49 30.33
CA ALA A 451 5.02 -20.11 30.39
C ALA A 451 6.02 -19.33 31.28
N SER A 452 5.69 -18.08 31.62
CA SER A 452 6.55 -17.20 32.44
C SER A 452 6.10 -17.07 33.87
N ALA A 453 4.94 -17.63 34.26
CA ALA A 453 4.39 -17.73 35.60
C ALA A 453 4.75 -19.07 36.23
#